data_d3bee197b4b123a9380a517b7b686f8d
#
_entry.id   d3bee197b4b123a9380a517b7b686f8d
#
_cell.length_a   1.000
_cell.length_b   1.000
_cell.length_c   1.000
_cell.angle_alpha   90.00
_cell.angle_beta   90.00
_cell.angle_gamma   90.00
#
_symmetry.space_group_name_H-M   'P 1'
#
loop_
_entity.id
_entity.type
_entity.pdbx_description
1 polymer ?
#
loop_
_entity_poly.entity_id
_entity_poly.type
_entity_poly.pdbx_seq_one_letter_code
_entity_poly.pdbx_strand_id
1 'polypeptide(L)'
;MPETIEKRLYHPALRYAGTPDRSGLINGRRAVIDIKKMLTLGPVIGLQLAAYRELFEKAGTRVEDRYALGLRADGTYRLVPYTDKGDWPVFLSLLTTRNWKEKHGYATAGEPASAAA
;
A
#
# COMPACT_ATOMS: atom_id res chain seq x y z
N MET A 1 10.27 -17.46 7.55
CA MET A 1 9.62 -17.29 6.26
C MET A 1 10.50 -16.47 5.35
N PRO A 2 10.63 -16.87 4.11
CA PRO A 2 11.46 -16.11 3.18
C PRO A 2 10.89 -14.71 2.92
N GLU A 3 11.76 -13.81 2.61
CA GLU A 3 11.45 -12.45 2.23
C GLU A 3 10.78 -12.44 0.85
N THR A 4 9.76 -11.60 0.68
CA THR A 4 9.07 -11.42 -0.59
C THR A 4 9.50 -10.10 -1.22
N ILE A 5 9.88 -10.12 -2.50
CA ILE A 5 10.35 -8.96 -3.25
C ILE A 5 9.45 -8.78 -4.46
N GLU A 6 8.83 -7.61 -4.61
CA GLU A 6 8.02 -7.18 -5.77
C GLU A 6 7.01 -8.22 -6.27
N LYS A 7 6.39 -8.94 -5.37
CA LYS A 7 5.36 -9.92 -5.74
C LYS A 7 4.02 -9.22 -5.91
N ARG A 8 3.39 -9.41 -7.08
CA ARG A 8 2.05 -8.89 -7.32
C ARG A 8 1.02 -9.69 -6.52
N LEU A 9 0.18 -8.99 -5.79
CA LEU A 9 -0.87 -9.56 -4.96
C LEU A 9 -2.24 -8.98 -5.37
N TYR A 10 -3.30 -9.75 -5.12
CA TYR A 10 -4.66 -9.37 -5.48
C TYR A 10 -5.62 -9.68 -4.33
N HIS A 11 -6.55 -8.76 -4.07
CA HIS A 11 -7.63 -8.95 -3.10
C HIS A 11 -8.91 -9.30 -3.84
N PRO A 12 -9.35 -10.57 -3.83
CA PRO A 12 -10.49 -10.99 -4.65
C PRO A 12 -11.82 -10.40 -4.21
N ALA A 13 -12.01 -10.17 -2.92
CA ALA A 13 -13.26 -9.61 -2.41
C ALA A 13 -13.38 -8.11 -2.67
N LEU A 14 -12.31 -7.35 -2.44
CA LEU A 14 -12.30 -5.89 -2.60
C LEU A 14 -11.86 -5.45 -3.99
N ARG A 15 -11.34 -6.36 -4.79
CA ARG A 15 -11.01 -6.17 -6.20
C ARG A 15 -9.98 -5.06 -6.44
N TYR A 16 -8.90 -5.12 -5.68
CA TYR A 16 -7.73 -4.29 -5.95
C TYR A 16 -6.46 -5.15 -5.94
N ALA A 17 -5.43 -4.63 -6.54
CA ALA A 17 -4.15 -5.31 -6.63
C ALA A 17 -3.03 -4.36 -6.27
N GLY A 18 -1.88 -4.90 -5.91
CA GLY A 18 -0.70 -4.12 -5.64
C GLY A 18 0.56 -4.97 -5.74
N THR A 19 1.68 -4.31 -5.89
CA THR A 19 2.99 -4.95 -5.92
C THR A 19 3.85 -4.32 -4.83
N PRO A 20 3.73 -4.82 -3.57
CA PRO A 20 4.59 -4.33 -2.50
C PRO A 20 6.05 -4.56 -2.84
N ASP A 21 6.91 -3.60 -2.52
CA ASP A 21 8.33 -3.72 -2.82
C ASP A 21 8.96 -4.88 -2.07
N ARG A 22 8.59 -5.04 -0.81
CA ARG A 22 9.25 -6.05 0.01
C ARG A 22 8.41 -6.43 1.24
N SER A 23 8.55 -7.69 1.68
CA SER A 23 8.16 -8.10 3.01
C SER A 23 9.32 -8.85 3.66
N GLY A 24 9.42 -8.77 4.97
CA GLY A 24 10.48 -9.43 5.71
C GLY A 24 10.31 -9.26 7.21
N LEU A 25 11.31 -9.70 7.97
CA LEU A 25 11.31 -9.57 9.43
C LEU A 25 12.13 -8.36 9.87
N ILE A 26 11.52 -7.53 10.72
CA ILE A 26 12.18 -6.41 11.39
C ILE A 26 11.93 -6.57 12.88
N ASN A 27 12.98 -6.70 13.66
CA ASN A 27 12.91 -6.95 15.10
C ASN A 27 12.03 -8.16 15.46
N GLY A 28 12.16 -9.24 14.66
CA GLY A 28 11.39 -10.47 14.88
C GLY A 28 9.92 -10.40 14.46
N ARG A 29 9.47 -9.27 13.91
CA ARG A 29 8.10 -9.08 13.47
C ARG A 29 8.07 -8.95 11.95
N ARG A 30 7.06 -9.57 11.33
CA ARG A 30 6.91 -9.46 9.87
C ARG A 30 6.37 -8.09 9.50
N ALA A 31 7.02 -7.48 8.52
CA ALA A 31 6.68 -6.14 8.06
C ALA A 31 6.54 -6.08 6.55
N VAL A 32 5.67 -5.18 6.08
CA VAL A 32 5.67 -4.74 4.68
C VAL A 32 6.50 -3.47 4.60
N ILE A 33 7.33 -3.38 3.57
CA ILE A 33 8.25 -2.27 3.37
C ILE A 33 8.07 -1.72 1.97
N ASP A 34 7.87 -0.41 1.87
CA ASP A 34 7.79 0.29 0.59
C ASP A 34 8.99 1.24 0.49
N ILE A 35 9.62 1.27 -0.66
CA ILE A 35 10.83 2.07 -0.90
C ILE A 35 10.43 3.35 -1.62
N LYS A 36 10.74 4.50 -1.02
CA LYS A 36 10.37 5.82 -1.56
C LYS A 36 11.52 6.79 -1.41
N LYS A 37 11.49 7.86 -2.19
CA LYS A 37 12.35 9.01 -1.94
C LYS A 37 11.89 9.67 -0.64
N MET A 38 12.84 10.07 0.22
CA MET A 38 12.52 10.65 1.53
C MET A 38 11.58 11.85 1.44
N LEU A 39 11.74 12.69 0.42
CA LEU A 39 10.90 13.86 0.20
C LEU A 39 9.45 13.54 -0.13
N THR A 40 9.15 12.31 -0.55
CA THR A 40 7.79 11.90 -0.90
C THR A 40 7.05 11.23 0.25
N LEU A 41 7.69 11.04 1.39
CA LEU A 41 7.05 10.44 2.54
C LEU A 41 6.04 11.40 3.17
N GLY A 42 4.86 10.90 3.45
CA GLY A 42 3.79 11.65 4.08
C GLY A 42 2.69 10.69 4.53
N PRO A 43 1.58 11.22 5.08
CA PRO A 43 0.51 10.37 5.63
C PRO A 43 -0.14 9.44 4.59
N VAL A 44 -0.18 9.84 3.33
CA VAL A 44 -0.78 9.04 2.25
C VAL A 44 -0.06 7.72 2.04
N ILE A 45 1.25 7.67 2.28
CA ILE A 45 2.01 6.42 2.18
C ILE A 45 1.48 5.38 3.16
N GLY A 46 0.98 5.80 4.32
CA GLY A 46 0.35 4.91 5.28
C GLY A 46 -0.85 4.18 4.71
N LEU A 47 -1.65 4.84 3.87
CA LEU A 47 -2.80 4.22 3.19
C LEU A 47 -2.34 3.12 2.23
N GLN A 48 -1.31 3.39 1.45
CA GLN A 48 -0.74 2.41 0.51
C GLN A 48 -0.19 1.20 1.27
N LEU A 49 0.54 1.43 2.36
CA LEU A 49 1.10 0.36 3.18
C LEU A 49 0.00 -0.46 3.86
N ALA A 50 -1.09 0.15 4.31
CA ALA A 50 -2.23 -0.56 4.86
C ALA A 50 -2.89 -1.44 3.80
N ALA A 51 -3.05 -0.94 2.58
CA ALA A 51 -3.57 -1.71 1.47
C ALA A 51 -2.69 -2.92 1.15
N TYR A 52 -1.37 -2.75 1.13
CA TYR A 52 -0.43 -3.84 0.91
C TYR A 52 -0.48 -4.88 2.03
N ARG A 53 -0.58 -4.45 3.27
CA ARG A 53 -0.69 -5.36 4.41
C ARG A 53 -1.89 -6.28 4.27
N GLU A 54 -3.05 -5.74 3.88
CA GLU A 54 -4.26 -6.54 3.66
C GLU A 54 -4.12 -7.51 2.49
N LEU A 55 -3.37 -7.15 1.45
CA LEU A 55 -3.07 -8.06 0.36
C LEU A 55 -2.28 -9.28 0.85
N PHE A 56 -1.29 -9.07 1.71
CA PHE A 56 -0.54 -10.17 2.32
C PHE A 56 -1.43 -11.03 3.21
N GLU A 57 -2.28 -10.41 4.03
CA GLU A 57 -3.23 -11.14 4.87
C GLU A 57 -4.14 -12.04 4.04
N LYS A 58 -4.65 -11.51 2.93
CA LYS A 58 -5.54 -12.25 2.04
C LYS A 58 -4.81 -13.40 1.34
N ALA A 59 -3.53 -13.25 1.11
CA ALA A 59 -2.67 -14.30 0.54
C ALA A 59 -2.21 -15.33 1.58
N GLY A 60 -2.63 -15.19 2.83
CA GLY A 60 -2.31 -16.13 3.91
C GLY A 60 -1.07 -15.78 4.71
N THR A 61 -0.51 -14.59 4.51
CA THR A 61 0.68 -14.13 5.23
C THR A 61 0.32 -12.98 6.17
N ARG A 62 0.41 -13.23 7.47
CA ARG A 62 0.18 -12.17 8.45
C ARG A 62 1.35 -11.21 8.49
N VAL A 63 1.06 -9.93 8.31
CA VAL A 63 2.01 -8.83 8.41
C VAL A 63 1.62 -7.95 9.59
N GLU A 64 2.54 -7.71 10.49
CA GLU A 64 2.26 -6.98 11.73
C GLU A 64 2.57 -5.50 11.61
N ASP A 65 3.67 -5.15 10.95
CA ASP A 65 4.18 -3.79 10.90
C ASP A 65 4.27 -3.26 9.48
N ARG A 66 4.26 -1.93 9.36
CA ARG A 66 4.32 -1.21 8.09
C ARG A 66 5.42 -0.16 8.16
N TYR A 67 6.32 -0.18 7.18
CA TYR A 67 7.43 0.77 7.10
C TYR A 67 7.59 1.31 5.69
N ALA A 68 8.07 2.55 5.61
CA ALA A 68 8.63 3.07 4.38
C ALA A 68 10.15 3.23 4.56
N LEU A 69 10.91 2.79 3.59
CA LEU A 69 12.35 3.04 3.54
C LEU A 69 12.57 4.31 2.72
N GLY A 70 12.85 5.41 3.40
CA GLY A 70 13.06 6.71 2.77
C GLY A 70 14.50 6.88 2.33
N LEU A 71 14.71 7.05 1.02
CA LEU A 71 16.05 7.26 0.46
C LEU A 71 16.31 8.75 0.28
N ARG A 72 17.50 9.21 0.71
CA ARG A 72 17.95 10.58 0.53
C ARG A 72 18.93 10.67 -0.64
N ALA A 73 19.06 11.88 -1.20
CA ALA A 73 19.93 12.13 -2.33
C ALA A 73 21.41 11.86 -2.03
N ASP A 74 21.83 11.97 -0.77
CA ASP A 74 23.22 11.73 -0.34
C ASP A 74 23.54 10.25 -0.13
N GLY A 75 22.61 9.34 -0.43
CA GLY A 75 22.78 7.91 -0.27
C GLY A 75 22.43 7.38 1.12
N THR A 76 22.07 8.25 2.05
CA THR A 76 21.58 7.80 3.36
C THR A 76 20.10 7.42 3.29
N TYR A 77 19.62 6.69 4.29
CA TYR A 77 18.24 6.24 4.34
C TYR A 77 17.70 6.26 5.76
N ARG A 78 16.39 6.21 5.86
CA ARG A 78 15.69 6.09 7.13
C ARG A 78 14.51 5.13 6.99
N LEU A 79 14.34 4.25 7.97
CA LEU A 79 13.19 3.38 8.06
C LEU A 79 12.12 4.09 8.90
N VAL A 80 10.98 4.41 8.27
CA VAL A 80 9.89 5.19 8.90
C VAL A 80 8.71 4.27 9.18
N PRO A 81 8.33 4.09 10.45
CA PRO A 81 7.15 3.27 10.78
C PRO A 81 5.86 4.03 10.50
N TYR A 82 4.84 3.30 10.05
CA TYR A 82 3.49 3.80 9.87
C TYR A 82 2.57 2.99 10.77
N THR A 83 2.04 3.63 11.80
CA THR A 83 1.33 2.95 12.88
C THR A 83 -0.13 3.39 13.05
N ASP A 84 -0.60 4.32 12.23
CA ASP A 84 -1.97 4.83 12.35
C ASP A 84 -2.97 3.72 11.93
N LYS A 85 -3.77 3.30 12.90
CA LYS A 85 -4.80 2.28 12.67
C LYS A 85 -5.95 2.78 11.79
N GLY A 86 -6.07 4.09 11.60
CA GLY A 86 -7.04 4.71 10.70
C GLY A 86 -6.67 4.57 9.23
N ASP A 87 -5.46 4.18 8.90
CA ASP A 87 -5.00 4.09 7.51
C ASP A 87 -5.84 3.12 6.68
N TRP A 88 -6.12 1.94 7.21
CA TRP A 88 -6.92 0.95 6.50
C TRP A 88 -8.37 1.40 6.25
N PRO A 89 -9.11 1.87 7.28
CA PRO A 89 -10.46 2.39 7.05
C PRO A 89 -10.51 3.53 6.04
N VAL A 90 -9.53 4.43 6.04
CA VAL A 90 -9.48 5.52 5.06
C VAL A 90 -9.23 4.99 3.66
N PHE A 91 -8.28 4.09 3.49
CA PHE A 91 -8.05 3.44 2.19
C PHE A 91 -9.32 2.76 1.69
N LEU A 92 -10.00 2.01 2.57
CA LEU A 92 -11.22 1.31 2.22
C LEU A 92 -12.32 2.26 1.76
N SER A 93 -12.45 3.42 2.42
CA SER A 93 -13.40 4.46 2.03
C SER A 93 -13.10 5.02 0.64
N LEU A 94 -11.83 5.27 0.35
CA LEU A 94 -11.41 5.75 -0.97
C LEU A 94 -11.67 4.71 -2.05
N LEU A 95 -11.39 3.46 -1.78
CA LEU A 95 -11.67 2.35 -2.70
C LEU A 95 -13.16 2.24 -2.97
N THR A 96 -13.99 2.31 -1.94
CA THR A 96 -15.44 2.26 -2.05
C THR A 96 -15.95 3.43 -2.91
N THR A 97 -15.45 4.62 -2.70
CA THR A 97 -15.80 5.81 -3.49
C THR A 97 -15.41 5.63 -4.95
N ARG A 98 -14.20 5.15 -5.21
CA ARG A 98 -13.72 4.88 -6.58
C ARG A 98 -14.62 3.87 -7.28
N ASN A 99 -14.94 2.76 -6.61
CA ASN A 99 -15.78 1.73 -7.19
C ASN A 99 -17.20 2.24 -7.49
N TRP A 100 -17.72 3.09 -6.62
CA TRP A 100 -19.00 3.76 -6.85
C TRP A 100 -18.97 4.65 -8.08
N LYS A 101 -17.90 5.44 -8.23
CA LYS A 101 -17.71 6.31 -9.40
C LYS A 101 -17.64 5.51 -10.69
N GLU A 102 -16.86 4.42 -10.70
CA GLU A 102 -16.77 3.55 -11.88
C GLU A 102 -18.12 2.95 -12.25
N LYS A 103 -18.87 2.50 -11.26
CA LYS A 103 -20.21 1.90 -11.47
C LYS A 103 -21.17 2.91 -12.12
N HIS A 104 -21.06 4.18 -11.80
CA HIS A 104 -21.94 5.24 -12.29
C HIS A 104 -21.36 6.05 -13.46
N GLY A 105 -20.25 5.58 -14.03
CA GLY A 105 -19.66 6.19 -15.22
C GLY A 105 -18.84 7.45 -14.97
N TYR A 106 -18.46 7.73 -13.73
CA TYR A 106 -17.57 8.86 -13.42
C TYR A 106 -16.10 8.49 -13.58
N ALA A 107 -15.29 9.44 -14.06
CA ALA A 107 -13.86 9.26 -14.13
C ALA A 107 -13.26 9.22 -12.72
N THR A 108 -12.30 8.32 -12.50
CA THR A 108 -11.54 8.27 -11.26
C THR A 108 -10.25 9.10 -11.41
N ALA A 109 -9.63 9.45 -10.26
CA ALA A 109 -8.40 10.22 -10.27
C ALA A 109 -7.31 9.46 -11.05
N GLY A 110 -6.62 10.18 -11.94
CA GLY A 110 -5.57 9.62 -12.77
C GLY A 110 -6.03 8.89 -14.02
N GLU A 111 -7.33 8.81 -14.27
CA GLU A 111 -7.89 8.21 -15.48
C GLU A 111 -8.25 9.26 -16.52
N PRO A 112 -8.10 8.95 -17.83
CA PRO A 112 -8.59 9.85 -18.88
C PRO A 112 -10.10 10.03 -18.78
N ALA A 113 -10.61 11.23 -19.02
CA ALA A 113 -12.03 11.50 -19.00
C ALA A 113 -12.82 10.62 -19.97
N SER A 114 -12.25 10.30 -21.12
CA SER A 114 -12.86 9.41 -22.12
C SER A 114 -13.10 7.99 -21.60
N ALA A 115 -12.37 7.56 -20.60
CA ALA A 115 -12.54 6.22 -20.01
C ALA A 115 -13.84 6.11 -19.20
N ALA A 116 -14.43 7.23 -18.81
CA ALA A 116 -15.65 7.29 -18.04
C ALA A 116 -16.93 7.26 -18.88
N ALA A 117 -16.78 7.45 -20.16
CA ALA A 117 -17.91 7.53 -21.10
C ALA A 117 -18.60 6.21 -21.30
#